data_08d85793949e2fef7ad979bdf3e591ee
#
_entry.id   08d85793949e2fef7ad979bdf3e591ee
#
_cell.length_a   1.000
_cell.length_b   1.000
_cell.length_c   1.000
_cell.angle_alpha   90.00
_cell.angle_beta   90.00
_cell.angle_gamma   90.00
#
_symmetry.space_group_name_H-M   'P 1'
#
loop_
_entity.id
_entity.type
_entity.pdbx_description
1 polymer ?
#
loop_
_entity_poly.entity_id
_entity_poly.type
_entity_poly.pdbx_seq_one_letter_code
_entity_poly.pdbx_strand_id
1 'polypeptide(L)'
;MVQIMKRILLFSLAAGVALACGPAAKTPADAPRDEQINIGYGTIDKNAQGYAVDKVNVDDQVIRSYSSIAEYLQGRVPGVRVTENGGIQIRGNNNLNGQPSEALIVVDGIICDNINNLNPVNIHSVEVLKDGSSSIYGSRGGNGVVLITTKGEYERKKALEAERAAAREAKKAAKKAKKN
;
A
#
# COMPACT_ATOMS: atom_id res chain seq x y z
N MET A 1 9.23 -45.35 -51.39
CA MET A 1 9.65 -44.08 -50.74
C MET A 1 8.61 -42.96 -50.81
N VAL A 2 7.65 -42.98 -51.73
CA VAL A 2 6.64 -41.93 -51.92
C VAL A 2 5.44 -42.04 -50.97
N GLN A 3 5.12 -43.25 -50.47
CA GLN A 3 3.96 -43.48 -49.59
C GLN A 3 4.20 -43.07 -48.13
N ILE A 4 5.46 -43.00 -47.69
CA ILE A 4 5.82 -42.60 -46.32
C ILE A 4 5.76 -41.08 -46.16
N MET A 5 6.10 -40.32 -47.20
CA MET A 5 6.02 -38.86 -47.17
C MET A 5 4.59 -38.30 -47.13
N LYS A 6 3.58 -39.03 -47.71
CA LYS A 6 2.17 -38.59 -47.66
C LYS A 6 1.52 -38.77 -46.29
N ARG A 7 2.04 -39.69 -45.43
CA ARG A 7 1.51 -39.89 -44.07
C ARG A 7 2.05 -38.90 -43.04
N ILE A 8 3.19 -38.26 -43.32
CA ILE A 8 3.78 -37.27 -42.41
C ILE A 8 3.15 -35.90 -42.61
N LEU A 9 2.56 -35.62 -43.80
CA LEU A 9 1.96 -34.32 -44.13
C LEU A 9 0.53 -34.16 -43.58
N LEU A 10 -0.11 -35.22 -43.10
CA LEU A 10 -1.48 -35.20 -42.60
C LEU A 10 -1.57 -35.12 -41.03
N PHE A 11 -0.43 -35.16 -40.33
CA PHE A 11 -0.42 -35.08 -38.86
C PHE A 11 -0.07 -33.70 -38.31
N SER A 12 0.19 -32.68 -39.17
CA SER A 12 0.63 -31.35 -38.70
C SER A 12 -0.45 -30.28 -38.67
N LEU A 13 -1.72 -30.62 -38.89
CA LEU A 13 -2.82 -29.62 -38.96
C LEU A 13 -3.87 -29.80 -37.83
N ALA A 14 -3.49 -30.34 -36.71
CA ALA A 14 -4.35 -30.40 -35.50
C ALA A 14 -3.63 -29.86 -34.28
N ALA A 15 -2.89 -28.74 -34.45
CA ALA A 15 -2.46 -27.93 -33.30
C ALA A 15 -3.61 -27.03 -32.95
N GLY A 16 -4.41 -27.51 -31.97
CA GLY A 16 -5.53 -26.79 -31.41
C GLY A 16 -5.11 -25.42 -30.90
N VAL A 17 -5.91 -24.43 -31.27
CA VAL A 17 -5.94 -23.12 -30.62
C VAL A 17 -6.36 -23.36 -29.17
N ALA A 18 -5.39 -23.59 -28.28
CA ALA A 18 -5.61 -23.44 -26.85
C ALA A 18 -5.81 -21.93 -26.65
N LEU A 19 -7.07 -21.51 -26.49
CA LEU A 19 -7.37 -20.23 -25.88
C LEU A 19 -6.66 -20.24 -24.51
N ALA A 20 -5.50 -19.59 -24.45
CA ALA A 20 -4.87 -19.27 -23.21
C ALA A 20 -5.78 -18.26 -22.48
N CYS A 21 -6.72 -18.81 -21.68
CA CYS A 21 -7.35 -18.02 -20.65
C CYS A 21 -6.23 -17.66 -19.67
N GLY A 22 -5.61 -16.51 -19.89
CA GLY A 22 -4.61 -15.96 -18.97
C GLY A 22 -5.23 -15.89 -17.57
N PRO A 23 -4.44 -16.06 -16.51
CA PRO A 23 -4.95 -15.90 -15.16
C PRO A 23 -5.61 -14.53 -15.04
N ALA A 24 -6.85 -14.49 -14.57
CA ALA A 24 -7.56 -13.24 -14.34
C ALA A 24 -6.68 -12.31 -13.50
N ALA A 25 -6.51 -11.07 -13.96
CA ALA A 25 -5.75 -10.06 -13.22
C ALA A 25 -6.38 -9.94 -11.83
N LYS A 26 -5.58 -10.15 -10.78
CA LYS A 26 -6.02 -10.00 -9.39
C LYS A 26 -6.48 -8.56 -9.20
N THR A 27 -7.69 -8.38 -8.69
CA THR A 27 -8.16 -7.06 -8.26
C THR A 27 -7.38 -6.62 -7.01
N PRO A 28 -7.26 -5.31 -6.74
CA PRO A 28 -6.58 -4.81 -5.54
C PRO A 28 -7.13 -5.40 -4.23
N ALA A 29 -8.41 -5.80 -4.22
CA ALA A 29 -9.05 -6.45 -3.06
C ALA A 29 -8.62 -7.90 -2.83
N ASP A 30 -8.05 -8.56 -3.86
CA ASP A 30 -7.61 -9.96 -3.81
C ASP A 30 -6.10 -10.08 -3.56
N ALA A 31 -5.35 -8.96 -3.54
CA ALA A 31 -3.93 -8.96 -3.25
C ALA A 31 -3.67 -9.35 -1.78
N PRO A 32 -2.59 -10.09 -1.48
CA PRO A 32 -2.16 -10.33 -0.10
C PRO A 32 -2.02 -9.00 0.66
N ARG A 33 -2.36 -9.00 1.95
CA ARG A 33 -2.38 -7.76 2.75
C ARG A 33 -1.03 -7.07 2.85
N ASP A 34 0.05 -7.81 2.76
CA ASP A 34 1.43 -7.32 2.73
C ASP A 34 1.79 -6.60 1.42
N GLU A 35 1.05 -6.88 0.32
CA GLU A 35 1.17 -6.17 -0.96
C GLU A 35 0.23 -4.95 -1.06
N GLN A 36 -0.71 -4.79 -0.12
CA GLN A 36 -1.62 -3.65 -0.07
C GLN A 36 -1.02 -2.50 0.73
N ILE A 37 -1.20 -1.30 0.19
CA ILE A 37 -0.73 -0.06 0.80
C ILE A 37 -1.95 0.71 1.31
N ASN A 38 -1.91 1.11 2.57
CA ASN A 38 -2.90 2.01 3.14
C ASN A 38 -2.66 3.43 2.61
N ILE A 39 -3.69 4.04 2.03
CA ILE A 39 -3.65 5.43 1.54
C ILE A 39 -4.47 6.38 2.43
N GLY A 40 -4.84 5.94 3.63
CA GLY A 40 -5.62 6.71 4.60
C GLY A 40 -7.14 6.54 4.42
N TYR A 41 -7.64 6.55 3.21
CA TYR A 41 -9.07 6.37 2.87
C TYR A 41 -9.39 4.98 2.30
N GLY A 42 -8.40 4.10 2.18
CA GLY A 42 -8.54 2.76 1.64
C GLY A 42 -7.19 2.09 1.45
N THR A 43 -7.18 0.98 0.75
CA THR A 43 -5.97 0.25 0.38
C THR A 43 -5.86 0.13 -1.13
N ILE A 44 -4.64 0.26 -1.64
CA ILE A 44 -4.31 0.02 -3.05
C ILE A 44 -3.26 -1.08 -3.17
N ASP A 45 -3.22 -1.73 -4.32
CA ASP A 45 -2.16 -2.66 -4.66
C ASP A 45 -0.84 -1.90 -4.86
N LYS A 46 0.24 -2.38 -4.26
CA LYS A 46 1.58 -1.80 -4.40
C LYS A 46 2.02 -1.65 -5.86
N ASN A 47 1.55 -2.53 -6.72
CA ASN A 47 1.88 -2.54 -8.15
C ASN A 47 0.90 -1.73 -9.01
N ALA A 48 -0.09 -1.04 -8.42
CA ALA A 48 -1.00 -0.20 -9.17
C ALA A 48 -0.23 0.92 -9.88
N GLN A 49 -0.37 1.01 -11.18
CA GLN A 49 0.33 2.00 -12.00
C GLN A 49 -0.13 3.42 -11.61
N GLY A 50 0.84 4.32 -11.43
CA GLY A 50 0.59 5.73 -11.16
C GLY A 50 0.67 6.16 -9.70
N TYR A 51 0.97 5.25 -8.78
CA TYR A 51 1.14 5.58 -7.37
C TYR A 51 2.59 5.43 -6.94
N ALA A 52 3.23 6.54 -6.57
CA ALA A 52 4.56 6.55 -5.97
C ALA A 52 4.39 6.49 -4.44
N VAL A 53 4.41 5.28 -3.90
CA VAL A 53 4.26 5.04 -2.46
C VAL A 53 5.39 4.17 -1.96
N ASP A 54 6.12 4.69 -0.98
CA ASP A 54 7.10 3.91 -0.22
C ASP A 54 6.45 3.44 1.07
N LYS A 55 6.35 2.13 1.25
CA LYS A 55 5.88 1.52 2.48
C LYS A 55 7.04 0.92 3.24
N VAL A 56 7.18 1.31 4.50
CA VAL A 56 8.10 0.71 5.45
C VAL A 56 7.31 0.07 6.57
N ASN A 57 7.34 -1.27 6.61
CA ASN A 57 6.88 -2.02 7.78
C ASN A 57 7.94 -1.90 8.86
N VAL A 58 7.51 -1.54 10.06
CA VAL A 58 8.42 -1.34 11.18
C VAL A 58 8.78 -2.69 11.80
N ASP A 59 10.06 -3.02 11.77
CA ASP A 59 10.59 -4.18 12.47
C ASP A 59 10.80 -3.82 13.95
N ASP A 60 10.12 -4.56 14.83
CA ASP A 60 10.14 -4.34 16.28
C ASP A 60 11.53 -4.46 16.91
N GLN A 61 12.40 -5.27 16.35
CA GLN A 61 13.76 -5.42 16.85
C GLN A 61 14.64 -4.24 16.43
N VAL A 62 14.47 -3.81 15.19
CA VAL A 62 15.26 -2.74 14.61
C VAL A 62 14.85 -1.38 15.18
N ILE A 63 13.54 -1.12 15.32
CA ILE A 63 13.04 0.19 15.80
C ILE A 63 13.50 0.50 17.21
N ARG A 64 13.72 -0.51 18.06
CA ARG A 64 14.21 -0.34 19.44
C ARG A 64 15.62 0.21 19.53
N SER A 65 16.41 0.11 18.47
CA SER A 65 17.76 0.66 18.41
C SER A 65 17.81 2.16 18.04
N TYR A 66 16.65 2.73 17.68
CA TYR A 66 16.53 4.14 17.34
C TYR A 66 15.94 4.94 18.50
N SER A 67 16.48 6.11 18.77
CA SER A 67 15.99 6.99 19.83
C SER A 67 14.70 7.73 19.46
N SER A 68 14.43 7.88 18.15
CA SER A 68 13.23 8.55 17.65
C SER A 68 12.75 7.97 16.34
N ILE A 69 11.46 8.19 16.04
CA ILE A 69 10.88 7.83 14.74
C ILE A 69 11.51 8.66 13.60
N ALA A 70 11.96 9.87 13.89
CA ALA A 70 12.65 10.75 12.96
C ALA A 70 13.94 10.11 12.43
N GLU A 71 14.76 9.63 13.33
CA GLU A 71 16.01 8.96 13.02
C GLU A 71 15.75 7.66 12.21
N TYR A 72 14.76 6.89 12.61
CA TYR A 72 14.35 5.68 11.89
C TYR A 72 13.93 5.97 10.45
N LEU A 73 13.11 7.00 10.24
CA LEU A 73 12.62 7.36 8.90
C LEU A 73 13.73 7.86 7.98
N GLN A 74 14.65 8.69 8.48
CA GLN A 74 15.78 9.18 7.71
C GLN A 74 16.69 8.06 7.21
N GLY A 75 16.83 7.00 8.01
CA GLY A 75 17.65 5.84 7.64
C GLY A 75 16.96 4.83 6.72
N ARG A 76 15.63 4.82 6.67
CA ARG A 76 14.85 3.76 5.99
C ARG A 76 14.06 4.23 4.78
N VAL A 77 13.64 5.48 4.74
CA VAL A 77 12.84 6.01 3.63
C VAL A 77 13.67 6.93 2.75
N PRO A 78 14.01 6.51 1.51
CA PRO A 78 14.81 7.33 0.61
C PRO A 78 14.14 8.68 0.32
N GLY A 79 14.91 9.76 0.46
CA GLY A 79 14.44 11.11 0.15
C GLY A 79 13.57 11.76 1.21
N VAL A 80 13.38 11.14 2.37
CA VAL A 80 12.76 11.74 3.54
C VAL A 80 13.82 12.41 4.42
N ARG A 81 13.54 13.63 4.85
CA ARG A 81 14.31 14.38 5.85
C ARG A 81 13.37 14.82 6.96
N VAL A 82 13.82 14.78 8.19
CA VAL A 82 13.08 15.32 9.33
C VAL A 82 13.73 16.61 9.79
N THR A 83 12.92 17.65 9.97
CA THR A 83 13.38 18.95 10.47
C THR A 83 13.56 18.90 12.00
N GLU A 84 14.28 19.88 12.55
CA GLU A 84 14.47 19.99 14.01
C GLU A 84 13.14 20.11 14.78
N ASN A 85 12.13 20.68 14.14
CA ASN A 85 10.79 20.82 14.72
C ASN A 85 9.94 19.54 14.60
N GLY A 86 10.47 18.46 14.00
CA GLY A 86 9.76 17.21 13.77
C GLY A 86 8.82 17.21 12.56
N GLY A 87 8.90 18.23 11.70
CA GLY A 87 8.28 18.24 10.39
C GLY A 87 9.02 17.30 9.43
N ILE A 88 8.33 16.82 8.40
CA ILE A 88 8.90 15.90 7.42
C ILE A 88 8.97 16.59 6.06
N GLN A 89 10.12 16.51 5.42
CA GLN A 89 10.34 16.98 4.05
C GLN A 89 10.60 15.79 3.13
N ILE A 90 9.93 15.78 1.98
CA ILE A 90 10.14 14.78 0.94
C ILE A 90 10.95 15.43 -0.18
N ARG A 91 12.01 14.75 -0.62
CA ARG A 91 12.93 15.26 -1.65
C ARG A 91 12.18 15.66 -2.92
N GLY A 92 12.54 16.82 -3.47
CA GLY A 92 11.99 17.35 -4.70
C GLY A 92 10.80 18.27 -4.52
N ASN A 93 10.20 18.32 -3.33
CA ASN A 93 9.09 19.20 -3.05
C ASN A 93 9.57 20.51 -2.44
N ASN A 94 9.75 21.49 -3.28
CA ASN A 94 10.04 22.86 -2.87
C ASN A 94 8.83 23.75 -3.18
N ASN A 95 8.59 24.75 -2.35
CA ASN A 95 7.62 25.78 -2.63
C ASN A 95 8.08 26.69 -3.81
N LEU A 96 7.20 27.56 -4.28
CA LEU A 96 7.50 28.48 -5.38
C LEU A 96 8.70 29.40 -5.12
N ASN A 97 9.09 29.57 -3.85
CA ASN A 97 10.26 30.35 -3.43
C ASN A 97 11.54 29.50 -3.34
N GLY A 98 11.52 28.24 -3.79
CA GLY A 98 12.66 27.32 -3.75
C GLY A 98 12.97 26.78 -2.35
N GLN A 99 12.13 27.06 -1.35
CA GLN A 99 12.33 26.55 0.01
C GLN A 99 11.73 25.14 0.15
N PRO A 100 12.35 24.27 0.95
CA PRO A 100 11.82 22.96 1.24
C PRO A 100 10.42 23.06 1.85
N SER A 101 9.46 22.34 1.27
CA SER A 101 8.10 22.30 1.76
C SER A 101 7.90 21.07 2.65
N GLU A 102 7.17 21.24 3.75
CA GLU A 102 6.84 20.14 4.64
C GLU A 102 5.69 19.31 4.10
N ALA A 103 5.83 17.98 4.22
CA ALA A 103 4.80 17.03 3.88
C ALA A 103 3.71 17.01 4.95
N LEU A 104 2.49 16.63 4.56
CA LEU A 104 1.40 16.41 5.49
C LEU A 104 1.66 15.15 6.31
N ILE A 105 1.60 15.26 7.64
CA ILE A 105 1.74 14.12 8.55
C ILE A 105 0.35 13.69 9.01
N VAL A 106 0.05 12.41 8.86
CA VAL A 106 -1.21 11.81 9.29
C VAL A 106 -0.92 10.60 10.16
N VAL A 107 -1.31 10.66 11.42
CA VAL A 107 -1.14 9.57 12.40
C VAL A 107 -2.51 8.98 12.71
N ASP A 108 -2.71 7.71 12.42
CA ASP A 108 -3.97 7.00 12.64
C ASP A 108 -5.21 7.71 12.04
N GLY A 109 -5.01 8.44 10.92
CA GLY A 109 -6.05 9.22 10.25
C GLY A 109 -6.21 10.65 10.77
N ILE A 110 -5.44 11.07 11.76
CA ILE A 110 -5.45 12.42 12.34
C ILE A 110 -4.26 13.20 11.79
N ILE A 111 -4.50 14.43 11.32
CA ILE A 111 -3.44 15.32 10.85
C ILE A 111 -2.67 15.85 12.05
N CYS A 112 -1.35 15.71 11.99
CA CYS A 112 -0.40 16.17 13.00
C CYS A 112 0.62 17.13 12.39
N ASP A 113 1.13 18.07 13.19
CA ASP A 113 2.13 19.03 12.72
C ASP A 113 3.56 18.47 12.78
N ASN A 114 3.81 17.50 13.68
CA ASN A 114 5.13 16.90 13.86
C ASN A 114 5.05 15.47 14.41
N ILE A 115 6.18 14.77 14.41
CA ILE A 115 6.34 13.39 14.87
C ILE A 115 7.07 13.24 16.21
N ASN A 116 7.41 14.35 16.87
CA ASN A 116 8.27 14.34 18.07
C ASN A 116 7.66 13.56 19.24
N ASN A 117 6.33 13.55 19.36
CA ASN A 117 5.61 12.89 20.44
C ASN A 117 5.31 11.40 20.18
N LEU A 118 5.73 10.87 19.02
CA LEU A 118 5.48 9.48 18.69
C LEU A 118 6.55 8.57 19.28
N ASN A 119 6.10 7.59 20.06
CA ASN A 119 7.00 6.55 20.53
C ASN A 119 7.27 5.55 19.40
N PRO A 120 8.53 5.38 18.96
CA PRO A 120 8.87 4.50 17.86
C PRO A 120 8.36 3.06 18.02
N VAL A 121 8.41 2.53 19.24
CA VAL A 121 7.99 1.15 19.55
C VAL A 121 6.51 0.89 19.28
N ASN A 122 5.68 1.94 19.31
CA ASN A 122 4.25 1.83 19.06
C ASN A 122 3.87 1.93 17.58
N ILE A 123 4.81 2.17 16.69
CA ILE A 123 4.55 2.29 15.25
C ILE A 123 4.50 0.90 14.62
N HIS A 124 3.49 0.68 13.80
CA HIS A 124 3.33 -0.53 12.98
C HIS A 124 3.88 -0.35 11.57
N SER A 125 3.48 0.71 10.89
CA SER A 125 3.95 1.00 9.52
C SER A 125 3.99 2.49 9.26
N VAL A 126 4.83 2.86 8.28
CA VAL A 126 4.88 4.20 7.71
C VAL A 126 4.76 4.07 6.20
N GLU A 127 3.79 4.75 5.62
CA GLU A 127 3.62 4.88 4.19
C GLU A 127 3.89 6.33 3.77
N VAL A 128 4.74 6.52 2.76
CA VAL A 128 5.05 7.84 2.21
C VAL A 128 4.45 7.95 0.82
N LEU A 129 3.42 8.78 0.70
CA LEU A 129 2.75 9.09 -0.55
C LEU A 129 3.46 10.24 -1.24
N LYS A 130 3.89 10.02 -2.48
CA LYS A 130 4.59 11.00 -3.30
C LYS A 130 3.78 11.28 -4.56
N ASP A 131 4.01 12.45 -5.15
CA ASP A 131 3.44 12.83 -6.44
C ASP A 131 1.90 12.64 -6.50
N GLY A 132 1.41 11.97 -7.54
CA GLY A 132 -0.03 11.76 -7.74
C GLY A 132 -0.76 11.02 -6.63
N SER A 133 -0.06 10.17 -5.87
CA SER A 133 -0.68 9.41 -4.76
C SER A 133 -1.10 10.28 -3.57
N SER A 134 -0.44 11.42 -3.39
CA SER A 134 -0.75 12.38 -2.33
C SER A 134 -1.96 13.26 -2.64
N SER A 135 -2.41 13.31 -3.90
CA SER A 135 -3.52 14.15 -4.36
C SER A 135 -4.87 13.86 -3.69
N ILE A 136 -5.05 12.66 -3.14
CA ILE A 136 -6.24 12.30 -2.35
C ILE A 136 -6.42 13.18 -1.09
N TYR A 137 -5.34 13.82 -0.62
CA TYR A 137 -5.37 14.78 0.49
C TYR A 137 -5.57 16.23 0.03
N GLY A 138 -5.88 16.43 -1.28
CA GLY A 138 -6.10 17.73 -1.88
C GLY A 138 -4.87 18.63 -1.82
N SER A 139 -5.06 19.94 -1.68
CA SER A 139 -3.97 20.92 -1.65
C SER A 139 -2.97 20.69 -0.52
N ARG A 140 -3.40 20.13 0.60
CA ARG A 140 -2.51 19.79 1.73
C ARG A 140 -1.54 18.66 1.40
N GLY A 141 -1.91 17.75 0.47
CA GLY A 141 -1.06 16.66 0.01
C GLY A 141 -0.03 17.07 -1.04
N GLY A 142 -0.04 18.31 -1.52
CA GLY A 142 0.81 18.76 -2.63
C GLY A 142 2.32 18.57 -2.41
N ASN A 143 2.77 18.58 -1.16
CA ASN A 143 4.17 18.36 -0.78
C ASN A 143 4.46 16.91 -0.39
N GLY A 144 3.51 16.00 -0.63
CA GLY A 144 3.54 14.62 -0.19
C GLY A 144 2.84 14.41 1.15
N VAL A 145 2.55 13.16 1.47
CA VAL A 145 1.86 12.76 2.71
C VAL A 145 2.60 11.62 3.37
N VAL A 146 2.80 11.70 4.66
CA VAL A 146 3.36 10.62 5.48
C VAL A 146 2.26 10.07 6.37
N LEU A 147 1.88 8.83 6.12
CA LEU A 147 0.89 8.11 6.91
C LEU A 147 1.61 7.24 7.92
N ILE A 148 1.30 7.43 9.18
CA ILE A 148 1.85 6.64 10.28
C ILE A 148 0.70 5.86 10.90
N THR A 149 0.82 4.55 10.94
CA THR A 149 -0.15 3.66 11.58
C THR A 149 0.45 3.10 12.84
N THR A 150 -0.21 3.30 13.97
CA THR A 150 0.21 2.69 15.23
C THR A 150 -0.22 1.23 15.32
N LYS A 151 0.43 0.47 16.20
CA LYS A 151 0.07 -0.93 16.48
C LYS A 151 -1.36 -1.05 17.00
N GLY A 152 -1.77 -0.13 17.87
CA GLY A 152 -3.12 -0.12 18.40
C GLY A 152 -4.19 0.07 17.31
N GLU A 153 -3.97 1.02 16.40
CA GLU A 153 -4.87 1.25 15.28
C GLU A 153 -4.89 0.09 14.29
N TYR A 154 -3.73 -0.51 14.02
CA TYR A 154 -3.64 -1.69 13.16
C TYR A 154 -4.48 -2.86 13.70
N GLU A 155 -4.33 -3.20 14.98
CA GLU A 155 -5.12 -4.28 15.61
C GLU A 155 -6.61 -3.94 15.65
N ARG A 156 -6.97 -2.67 15.92
CA ARG A 156 -8.36 -2.22 15.87
C ARG A 156 -8.98 -2.37 14.49
N LYS A 157 -8.26 -1.97 13.43
CA LYS A 157 -8.73 -2.13 12.04
C LYS A 157 -8.88 -3.60 11.67
N LYS A 158 -7.92 -4.43 12.04
CA LYS A 158 -7.95 -5.87 11.80
C LYS A 158 -9.15 -6.55 12.47
N ALA A 159 -9.44 -6.20 13.72
CA ALA A 159 -10.61 -6.71 14.45
C ALA A 159 -11.93 -6.28 13.77
N LEU A 160 -12.04 -5.01 13.38
CA LEU A 160 -13.22 -4.48 12.69
C LEU A 160 -13.44 -5.13 11.31
N GLU A 161 -12.37 -5.41 10.56
CA GLU A 161 -12.48 -6.11 9.29
C GLU A 161 -12.93 -7.57 9.47
N ALA A 162 -12.43 -8.26 10.49
CA ALA A 162 -12.88 -9.61 10.82
C ALA A 162 -14.37 -9.65 11.17
N GLU A 163 -14.84 -8.70 11.97
CA GLU A 163 -16.27 -8.57 12.31
C GLU A 163 -17.12 -8.30 11.05
N ARG A 164 -16.68 -7.37 10.20
CA ARG A 164 -17.38 -7.07 8.94
C ARG A 164 -17.42 -8.27 7.99
N ALA A 165 -16.34 -9.06 7.92
CA ALA A 165 -16.30 -10.28 7.12
C ALA A 165 -17.29 -11.30 7.64
N ALA A 166 -17.32 -11.58 8.94
CA ALA A 166 -18.29 -12.47 9.57
C ALA A 166 -19.74 -12.02 9.34
N ALA A 167 -20.03 -10.72 9.47
CA ALA A 167 -21.34 -10.16 9.21
C ALA A 167 -21.76 -10.31 7.73
N ARG A 168 -20.83 -10.18 6.79
CA ARG A 168 -21.10 -10.40 5.34
C ARG A 168 -21.44 -11.88 5.06
N GLU A 169 -20.70 -12.80 5.67
CA GLU A 169 -20.96 -14.23 5.51
C GLU A 169 -22.30 -14.64 6.12
N ALA A 170 -22.63 -14.15 7.31
CA ALA A 170 -23.92 -14.37 7.93
C ALA A 170 -25.10 -13.87 7.05
N LYS A 171 -24.96 -12.67 6.46
CA LYS A 171 -25.96 -12.14 5.52
C LYS A 171 -26.09 -12.98 4.24
N LYS A 172 -24.98 -13.49 3.70
CA LYS A 172 -25.01 -14.40 2.53
C LYS A 172 -25.71 -15.72 2.86
N ALA A 173 -25.41 -16.30 4.01
CA ALA A 173 -26.05 -17.54 4.48
C ALA A 173 -27.57 -17.36 4.69
N ALA A 174 -27.98 -16.27 5.35
CA ALA A 174 -29.40 -15.96 5.55
C ALA A 174 -30.15 -15.73 4.22
N LYS A 175 -29.49 -15.08 3.23
CA LYS A 175 -30.10 -14.91 1.89
C LYS A 175 -30.24 -16.22 1.13
N LYS A 176 -29.28 -17.14 1.29
CA LYS A 176 -29.34 -18.48 0.68
C LYS A 176 -30.45 -19.32 1.31
N ALA A 177 -30.63 -19.27 2.62
CA ALA A 177 -31.71 -19.99 3.33
C ALA A 177 -33.12 -19.51 2.97
N LYS A 178 -33.28 -18.20 2.60
CA LYS A 178 -34.60 -17.68 2.15
C LYS A 178 -34.94 -18.01 0.69
N LYS A 179 -33.98 -18.51 -0.08
CA LYS A 179 -34.18 -18.81 -1.51
C LYS A 179 -34.49 -20.29 -1.77
N ASN A 180 -34.28 -21.16 -0.77
CA ASN A 180 -34.68 -22.56 -0.75
C ASN A 180 -35.99 -22.75 0.01
#